data_d29ab71869d3da5f59b2346f6e38ba3c
#
_entry.id   d29ab71869d3da5f59b2346f6e38ba3c
#
_cell.length_a   1.000
_cell.length_b   1.000
_cell.length_c   1.000
_cell.angle_alpha   90.00
_cell.angle_beta   90.00
_cell.angle_gamma   90.00
#
_symmetry.space_group_name_H-M   'P 1'
#
loop_
_entity.id
_entity.type
_entity.pdbx_description
1 polymer ?
#
loop_
_entity_poly.entity_id
_entity_poly.type
_entity_poly.pdbx_seq_one_letter_code
_entity_poly.pdbx_strand_id
1 'polypeptide(L)'
;EHDFVVALDKEGVNLDTEKLKLNFENWIASSKDVSFVIGGPDGLSKELIKESNFCWSLSQLTFPHAVVPILVLEQIYRVWSMTQNHPYHR
;
A
#
# COMPACT_ATOMS: atom_id res chain seq x y z
N GLU A 1 -13.81 -12.82 -6.57
CA GLU A 1 -14.44 -12.60 -5.39
C GLU A 1 -13.56 -12.39 -4.18
N HIS A 2 -12.28 -12.59 -4.30
CA HIS A 2 -11.37 -12.29 -3.22
C HIS A 2 -10.71 -10.97 -3.45
N ASP A 3 -10.65 -10.18 -2.40
CA ASP A 3 -9.89 -8.95 -2.46
C ASP A 3 -8.41 -9.27 -2.52
N PHE A 4 -7.67 -8.39 -3.19
CA PHE A 4 -6.22 -8.41 -3.08
C PHE A 4 -5.87 -7.57 -1.85
N VAL A 5 -5.24 -8.19 -0.86
CA VAL A 5 -4.99 -7.55 0.42
C VAL A 5 -3.53 -7.11 0.50
N VAL A 6 -3.34 -5.82 0.69
CA VAL A 6 -2.02 -5.23 0.89
C VAL A 6 -1.91 -4.82 2.35
N ALA A 7 -1.01 -5.45 3.07
CA ALA A 7 -0.78 -5.13 4.48
C ALA A 7 0.31 -4.08 4.58
N LEU A 8 0.10 -3.08 5.40
CA LEU A 8 1.08 -2.04 5.67
C LEU A 8 1.83 -2.41 6.95
N ASP A 9 3.11 -2.70 6.81
CA ASP A 9 3.92 -3.07 7.95
C ASP A 9 5.37 -2.71 7.70
N LYS A 10 6.06 -2.30 8.74
CA LYS A 10 7.44 -1.86 8.64
C LYS A 10 8.37 -2.95 8.11
N GLU A 11 8.01 -4.20 8.35
CA GLU A 11 8.80 -5.34 7.89
C GLU A 11 8.53 -5.70 6.44
N GLY A 12 7.63 -5.00 5.79
CA GLY A 12 7.30 -5.30 4.40
C GLY A 12 8.33 -4.78 3.42
N VAL A 13 7.97 -4.85 2.16
CA VAL A 13 8.82 -4.43 1.06
C VAL A 13 8.76 -2.91 0.91
N ASN A 14 9.92 -2.28 0.84
CA ASN A 14 10.00 -0.85 0.52
C ASN A 14 9.89 -0.68 -0.97
N LEU A 15 9.08 0.30 -1.38
CA LEU A 15 8.88 0.58 -2.80
C LEU A 15 9.13 2.05 -3.05
N ASP A 16 9.90 2.35 -4.10
CA ASP A 16 9.94 3.72 -4.57
C ASP A 16 8.70 3.97 -5.45
N THR A 17 8.55 5.20 -5.91
CA THR A 17 7.33 5.58 -6.64
C THR A 17 7.12 4.73 -7.90
N GLU A 18 8.20 4.49 -8.65
CA GLU A 18 8.07 3.71 -9.89
C GLU A 18 7.70 2.26 -9.59
N LYS A 19 8.30 1.68 -8.58
CA LYS A 19 7.97 0.30 -8.19
C LYS A 19 6.56 0.20 -7.63
N LEU A 20 6.14 1.20 -6.87
CA LEU A 20 4.78 1.23 -6.37
C LEU A 20 3.79 1.29 -7.54
N LYS A 21 4.09 2.10 -8.56
CA LYS A 21 3.22 2.19 -9.72
C LYS A 21 3.07 0.83 -10.40
N LEU A 22 4.19 0.12 -10.61
CA LEU A 22 4.16 -1.19 -11.24
C LEU A 22 3.37 -2.20 -10.41
N ASN A 23 3.60 -2.18 -9.10
CA ASN A 23 2.86 -3.08 -8.21
C ASN A 23 1.37 -2.75 -8.20
N PHE A 24 1.06 -1.46 -8.14
CA PHE A 24 -0.34 -1.01 -8.15
C PHE A 24 -1.06 -1.52 -9.39
N GLU A 25 -0.43 -1.39 -10.55
CA GLU A 25 -1.01 -1.86 -11.80
C GLU A 25 -1.27 -3.36 -11.75
N ASN A 26 -0.33 -4.12 -11.17
CA ASN A 26 -0.51 -5.56 -11.02
C ASN A 26 -1.64 -5.88 -10.04
N TRP A 27 -1.74 -5.14 -8.95
CA TRP A 27 -2.79 -5.38 -7.96
C TRP A 27 -4.16 -5.20 -8.56
N ILE A 28 -4.37 -4.10 -9.28
CA ILE A 28 -5.70 -3.85 -9.83
C ILE A 28 -6.00 -4.75 -11.02
N ALA A 29 -4.99 -5.29 -11.68
CA ALA A 29 -5.20 -6.23 -12.78
C ALA A 29 -5.56 -7.61 -12.28
N SER A 30 -5.10 -7.98 -11.08
CA SER A 30 -5.25 -9.35 -10.60
C SER A 30 -6.51 -9.54 -9.77
N SER A 31 -7.21 -8.48 -9.40
CA SER A 31 -8.33 -8.61 -8.50
C SER A 31 -9.33 -7.50 -8.72
N LYS A 32 -10.56 -7.77 -8.29
CA LYS A 32 -11.63 -6.81 -8.41
C LYS A 32 -11.45 -5.64 -7.46
N ASP A 33 -11.07 -5.95 -6.24
CA ASP A 33 -10.90 -4.94 -5.19
C ASP A 33 -9.54 -5.08 -4.55
N VAL A 34 -8.96 -3.98 -4.19
CA VAL A 34 -7.69 -3.95 -3.47
C VAL A 34 -7.96 -3.31 -2.11
N SER A 35 -7.63 -4.05 -1.06
CA SER A 35 -7.84 -3.60 0.32
C SER A 35 -6.50 -3.33 0.97
N PHE A 36 -6.40 -2.21 1.66
CA PHE A 36 -5.19 -1.86 2.40
C PHE A 36 -5.50 -2.02 3.89
N VAL A 37 -4.71 -2.85 4.56
CA VAL A 37 -4.91 -3.11 5.98
C VAL A 37 -3.80 -2.43 6.75
N ILE A 38 -4.19 -1.53 7.64
CA ILE A 38 -3.24 -0.72 8.41
C ILE A 38 -3.47 -1.03 9.87
N GLY A 39 -2.41 -1.41 10.58
CA GLY A 39 -2.52 -1.73 11.98
C GLY A 39 -2.65 -0.51 12.85
N GLY A 40 -3.06 -0.73 14.09
CA GLY A 40 -3.08 0.31 15.10
C GLY A 40 -1.71 0.51 15.71
N PRO A 41 -1.64 1.05 16.93
CA PRO A 41 -0.35 1.35 17.56
C PRO A 41 0.56 0.15 17.71
N ASP A 42 -0.01 -1.04 17.85
CA ASP A 42 0.77 -2.26 18.04
C ASP A 42 1.08 -2.98 16.73
N GLY A 43 0.67 -2.42 15.61
CA GLY A 43 0.89 -3.03 14.31
C GLY A 43 -0.09 -4.13 13.99
N LEU A 44 0.22 -4.91 12.97
CA LEU A 44 -0.62 -6.01 12.53
C LEU A 44 -0.12 -7.31 13.12
N SER A 45 -1.03 -8.25 13.29
CA SER A 45 -0.64 -9.58 13.75
C SER A 45 0.15 -10.29 12.67
N LYS A 46 0.98 -11.24 13.08
CA LYS A 46 1.77 -12.02 12.12
C LYS A 46 0.87 -12.86 11.22
N GLU A 47 -0.24 -13.35 11.75
CA GLU A 47 -1.17 -14.13 10.96
C GLU A 47 -1.78 -13.29 9.84
N LEU A 48 -2.15 -12.05 10.16
CA LEU A 48 -2.76 -11.17 9.17
C LEU A 48 -1.76 -10.84 8.06
N ILE A 49 -0.51 -10.57 8.45
CA ILE A 49 0.53 -10.29 7.46
C ILE A 49 0.75 -11.49 6.56
N LYS A 50 0.78 -12.68 7.14
CA LYS A 50 0.97 -13.90 6.38
C LYS A 50 -0.15 -14.15 5.37
N GLU A 51 -1.36 -13.80 5.75
CA GLU A 51 -2.52 -14.02 4.88
C GLU A 51 -2.68 -12.94 3.84
N SER A 52 -1.95 -11.84 3.95
CA SER A 52 -2.03 -10.78 2.97
C SER A 52 -1.37 -11.22 1.67
N ASN A 53 -1.77 -10.58 0.58
CA ASN A 53 -1.20 -10.88 -0.73
C ASN A 53 0.13 -10.15 -0.93
N PHE A 54 0.30 -9.03 -0.26
CA PHE A 54 1.51 -8.25 -0.36
C PHE A 54 1.70 -7.47 0.93
N CYS A 55 2.92 -7.37 1.41
CA CYS A 55 3.23 -6.58 2.60
C CYS A 55 4.14 -5.43 2.18
N TRP A 56 3.64 -4.22 2.38
CA TRP A 56 4.28 -3.01 1.90
C TRP A 56 4.72 -2.16 3.09
N SER A 57 5.99 -1.74 3.07
CA SER A 57 6.50 -0.81 4.05
C SER A 57 6.59 0.57 3.44
N LEU A 58 5.91 1.54 4.05
CA LEU A 58 6.00 2.92 3.59
C LEU A 58 7.40 3.48 3.78
N SER A 59 8.05 3.10 4.87
CA SER A 59 9.35 3.66 5.23
C SER A 59 9.88 2.91 6.43
N GLN A 60 11.18 2.98 6.63
CA GLN A 60 11.78 2.48 7.86
C GLN A 60 11.59 3.45 9.01
N LEU A 61 11.11 4.65 8.71
CA LEU A 61 10.78 5.61 9.76
C LEU A 61 9.49 5.23 10.45
N THR A 62 9.38 5.62 11.70
CA THR A 62 8.16 5.40 12.46
C THR A 62 7.28 6.63 12.35
N PHE A 63 6.01 6.43 11.99
CA PHE A 63 5.05 7.51 11.90
C PHE A 63 3.98 7.34 12.97
N PRO A 64 3.37 8.43 13.42
CA PRO A 64 2.15 8.30 14.22
C PRO A 64 1.15 7.47 13.41
N HIS A 65 0.50 6.51 14.09
CA HIS A 65 -0.36 5.61 13.35
C HIS A 65 -1.54 6.32 12.66
N ALA A 66 -1.95 7.47 13.17
CA ALA A 66 -3.04 8.22 12.54
C ALA A 66 -2.62 8.86 11.22
N VAL A 67 -1.32 9.01 10.97
CA VAL A 67 -0.82 9.62 9.74
C VAL A 67 -0.71 8.59 8.62
N VAL A 68 -0.53 7.32 8.95
CA VAL A 68 -0.26 6.29 7.96
C VAL A 68 -1.38 6.16 6.92
N PRO A 69 -2.66 6.15 7.30
CA PRO A 69 -3.73 6.07 6.28
C PRO A 69 -3.69 7.24 5.29
N ILE A 70 -3.33 8.42 5.78
CA ILE A 70 -3.24 9.59 4.92
C ILE A 70 -2.11 9.43 3.91
N LEU A 71 -0.96 8.94 4.38
CA LEU A 71 0.18 8.72 3.50
C LEU A 71 -0.10 7.65 2.46
N VAL A 72 -0.75 6.57 2.88
CA VAL A 72 -1.11 5.50 1.95
C VAL A 72 -2.04 6.04 0.88
N LEU A 73 -3.06 6.78 1.29
CA LEU A 73 -4.03 7.32 0.35
C LEU A 73 -3.35 8.27 -0.64
N GLU A 74 -2.46 9.12 -0.15
CA GLU A 74 -1.75 10.06 -1.00
C GLU A 74 -0.87 9.33 -2.01
N GLN A 75 -0.15 8.30 -1.57
CA GLN A 75 0.73 7.56 -2.46
C GLN A 75 -0.06 6.79 -3.52
N ILE A 76 -1.19 6.22 -3.14
CA ILE A 76 -2.03 5.50 -4.09
C ILE A 76 -2.63 6.48 -5.10
N TYR A 77 -3.07 7.64 -4.64
CA TYR A 77 -3.58 8.64 -5.57
C TYR A 77 -2.49 9.11 -6.54
N ARG A 78 -1.27 9.26 -6.03
CA ARG A 78 -0.13 9.67 -6.85
C ARG A 78 0.12 8.68 -7.99
N VAL A 79 0.22 7.38 -7.68
CA VAL A 79 0.51 6.40 -8.72
C VAL A 79 -0.69 6.18 -9.63
N TRP A 80 -1.92 6.29 -9.11
CA TRP A 80 -3.09 6.25 -9.96
C TRP A 80 -3.05 7.39 -10.97
N SER A 81 -2.68 8.59 -10.54
CA SER A 81 -2.60 9.73 -11.44
C SER A 81 -1.58 9.51 -12.52
N MET A 82 -0.49 8.81 -12.21
CA MET A 82 0.52 8.47 -13.20
C MET A 82 -0.06 7.54 -14.27
N THR A 83 -0.90 6.58 -13.87
CA THR A 83 -1.51 5.67 -14.84
C THR A 83 -2.53 6.39 -15.71
N GLN A 84 -3.06 7.51 -15.25
CA GLN A 84 -4.06 8.29 -16.00
C GLN A 84 -3.45 9.48 -16.72
N ASN A 85 -2.13 9.60 -16.70
CA ASN A 85 -1.47 10.76 -17.29
C ASN A 85 -1.89 12.08 -16.66
N HIS A 86 -2.31 12.02 -15.41
CA HIS A 86 -2.74 13.20 -14.68
C HIS A 86 -1.51 13.90 -14.07
N PRO A 87 -1.45 15.23 -14.10
CA PRO A 87 -0.22 15.93 -13.66
C PRO A 87 0.01 15.98 -12.16
N TYR A 88 -0.83 15.37 -11.36
CA TYR A 88 -0.70 15.42 -9.90
C TYR A 88 0.68 14.98 -9.42
N HIS A 89 1.25 13.98 -10.08
CA HIS A 89 2.45 13.32 -9.59
C HIS A 89 3.74 14.10 -9.78
N ARG A 90 3.71 15.21 -10.43
CA ARG A 90 4.94 15.95 -10.62
C ARG A 90 5.30 16.91 -9.48
#